data_51cdd827637c86898cb3e1f9787fcb45
#
_entry.id   51cdd827637c86898cb3e1f9787fcb45
#
_cell.length_a   1.000
_cell.length_b   1.000
_cell.length_c   1.000
_cell.angle_alpha   90.00
_cell.angle_beta   90.00
_cell.angle_gamma   90.00
#
_symmetry.space_group_name_H-M   'P 1'
#
loop_
_entity.id
_entity.type
_entity.pdbx_description
1 polymer ?
#
loop_
_entity_poly.entity_id
_entity_poly.type
_entity_poly.pdbx_seq_one_letter_code
_entity_poly.pdbx_strand_id
1 'polypeptide(L)'
;MERRDFIRLTGAGSVGILFPSVNLTLAGNKKELTVKDINAYLRSLIDVNEPSVDRIIIGDPDMVVKKIATAWMPYWQTLKKAHAAGANLMVVHEPAFYTHWDLDADKWDYYDAPSPARENYFKLRDAKKAWLEEHEMAIIRCHDVLDKIPDWGIPYAFGQILGFKNEDIVRSKPYYNIYSIPTQPAIEVARYIANKLKSLNQPGVAFYGEENYPVSSIGLGTGCISNPLDYSELEPDLYIAIDDSIQTWTQTTFAEDSGKPLVVVNHGTSEEAGVMALNDHLKKRFAGLDIIHLNEGCTYRWITI
;
A
#
# COMPACT_ATOMS: atom_id res chain seq x y z
N MET A 1 -38.32 -41.19 1.27
CA MET A 1 -38.55 -39.82 0.87
C MET A 1 -37.20 -39.29 0.35
N GLU A 2 -37.18 -39.01 -0.96
CA GLU A 2 -35.95 -38.93 -1.72
C GLU A 2 -35.31 -37.53 -1.65
N ARG A 3 -33.97 -37.54 -1.73
CA ARG A 3 -33.07 -36.40 -1.70
C ARG A 3 -33.15 -35.43 -2.90
N ARG A 4 -34.30 -35.22 -3.51
CA ARG A 4 -34.43 -34.49 -4.81
C ARG A 4 -35.19 -33.17 -4.79
N ASP A 5 -35.71 -32.70 -3.66
CA ASP A 5 -36.59 -31.50 -3.62
C ASP A 5 -36.03 -30.27 -2.92
N PHE A 6 -34.70 -30.19 -2.71
CA PHE A 6 -34.06 -29.00 -2.05
C PHE A 6 -33.26 -28.11 -3.00
N ILE A 7 -33.40 -28.27 -4.31
CA ILE A 7 -32.70 -27.39 -5.29
C ILE A 7 -33.77 -26.73 -6.20
N ARG A 8 -34.63 -25.91 -5.62
CA ARG A 8 -35.41 -24.91 -6.36
C ARG A 8 -35.98 -23.88 -5.39
N LEU A 9 -35.15 -22.95 -4.90
CA LEU A 9 -35.60 -21.63 -4.39
C LEU A 9 -34.43 -20.84 -3.80
N THR A 10 -33.43 -20.53 -4.62
CA THR A 10 -32.55 -19.37 -4.40
C THR A 10 -32.05 -18.86 -5.76
N GLY A 11 -33.00 -18.41 -6.53
CA GLY A 11 -32.72 -17.70 -7.77
C GLY A 11 -33.43 -16.36 -7.72
N ALA A 12 -32.78 -15.32 -7.21
CA ALA A 12 -33.15 -13.94 -7.56
C ALA A 12 -32.13 -12.99 -6.90
N GLY A 13 -31.38 -12.27 -7.71
CA GLY A 13 -30.83 -10.99 -7.31
C GLY A 13 -29.31 -10.80 -7.35
N SER A 14 -28.59 -11.39 -8.29
CA SER A 14 -27.33 -10.76 -8.71
C SER A 14 -27.67 -9.65 -9.70
N VAL A 15 -27.72 -8.43 -9.20
CA VAL A 15 -27.67 -7.24 -10.04
C VAL A 15 -26.25 -7.20 -10.61
N GLY A 16 -26.09 -7.79 -11.78
CA GLY A 16 -24.89 -7.63 -12.58
C GLY A 16 -24.79 -6.16 -12.98
N ILE A 17 -23.87 -5.44 -12.37
CA ILE A 17 -23.41 -4.15 -12.91
C ILE A 17 -22.75 -4.49 -14.24
N LEU A 18 -23.50 -4.35 -15.31
CA LEU A 18 -22.99 -4.37 -16.67
C LEU A 18 -22.08 -3.16 -16.84
N PHE A 19 -20.80 -3.34 -16.61
CA PHE A 19 -19.82 -2.41 -17.15
C PHE A 19 -19.97 -2.46 -18.67
N PRO A 20 -20.14 -1.32 -19.35
CA PRO A 20 -20.12 -1.33 -20.81
C PRO A 20 -18.76 -1.86 -21.25
N SER A 21 -18.75 -3.07 -21.79
CA SER A 21 -17.61 -3.58 -22.54
C SER A 21 -17.47 -2.67 -23.76
N VAL A 22 -16.57 -1.70 -23.69
CA VAL A 22 -16.15 -0.93 -24.86
C VAL A 22 -15.36 -1.90 -25.72
N ASN A 23 -16.06 -2.59 -26.63
CA ASN A 23 -15.43 -3.28 -27.74
C ASN A 23 -14.81 -2.21 -28.63
N LEU A 24 -13.51 -1.90 -28.42
CA LEU A 24 -12.73 -1.13 -29.37
C LEU A 24 -12.41 -2.05 -30.56
N THR A 25 -13.26 -2.00 -31.56
CA THR A 25 -12.96 -2.50 -32.91
C THR A 25 -11.77 -1.72 -33.46
N LEU A 26 -10.74 -2.45 -33.85
CA LEU A 26 -9.52 -1.98 -34.51
C LEU A 26 -9.85 -1.34 -35.87
N ALA A 27 -10.00 -0.04 -35.92
CA ALA A 27 -9.76 0.87 -37.04
C ALA A 27 -10.30 2.28 -36.72
N GLY A 28 -9.70 2.93 -35.74
CA GLY A 28 -9.94 4.35 -35.44
C GLY A 28 -8.78 4.80 -34.56
N ASN A 29 -8.34 6.04 -34.69
CA ASN A 29 -7.28 6.64 -33.89
C ASN A 29 -7.39 6.18 -32.43
N LYS A 30 -6.44 5.37 -31.95
CA LYS A 30 -6.35 5.01 -30.55
C LYS A 30 -6.27 6.33 -29.78
N LYS A 31 -7.33 6.69 -29.05
CA LYS A 31 -7.29 7.87 -28.19
C LYS A 31 -6.07 7.70 -27.28
N GLU A 32 -5.12 8.61 -27.39
CA GLU A 32 -3.96 8.63 -26.50
C GLU A 32 -4.44 8.86 -25.06
N LEU A 33 -3.95 8.05 -24.12
CA LEU A 33 -4.29 8.18 -22.72
C LEU A 33 -3.53 9.34 -22.10
N THR A 34 -4.22 10.16 -21.34
CA THR A 34 -3.62 11.29 -20.61
C THR A 34 -3.49 10.98 -19.12
N VAL A 35 -2.73 11.82 -18.41
CA VAL A 35 -2.56 11.71 -16.95
C VAL A 35 -3.92 11.75 -16.24
N LYS A 36 -4.83 12.63 -16.67
CA LYS A 36 -6.20 12.71 -16.11
C LYS A 36 -7.03 11.45 -16.37
N ASP A 37 -6.86 10.78 -17.53
CA ASP A 37 -7.57 9.53 -17.82
C ASP A 37 -7.11 8.42 -16.86
N ILE A 38 -5.81 8.33 -16.56
CA ILE A 38 -5.26 7.39 -15.58
C ILE A 38 -5.75 7.72 -14.17
N ASN A 39 -5.67 8.99 -13.76
CA ASN A 39 -6.15 9.42 -12.45
C ASN A 39 -7.65 9.15 -12.25
N ALA A 40 -8.48 9.45 -13.24
CA ALA A 40 -9.91 9.17 -13.19
C ALA A 40 -10.19 7.67 -13.06
N TYR A 41 -9.42 6.83 -13.76
CA TYR A 41 -9.54 5.38 -13.64
C TYR A 41 -9.17 4.91 -12.22
N LEU A 42 -8.04 5.33 -11.67
CA LEU A 42 -7.62 4.94 -10.32
C LEU A 42 -8.68 5.31 -9.27
N ARG A 43 -9.20 6.53 -9.32
CA ARG A 43 -10.26 6.99 -8.42
C ARG A 43 -11.61 6.28 -8.61
N SER A 44 -11.81 5.59 -9.73
CA SER A 44 -13.02 4.80 -9.99
C SER A 44 -12.97 3.38 -9.44
N LEU A 45 -11.81 2.92 -8.93
CA LEU A 45 -11.65 1.54 -8.46
C LEU A 45 -12.45 1.24 -7.19
N ILE A 46 -12.54 2.22 -6.31
CA ILE A 46 -13.36 2.15 -5.09
C ILE A 46 -13.73 3.55 -4.63
N ASP A 47 -14.84 3.69 -3.95
CA ASP A 47 -15.26 4.96 -3.37
C ASP A 47 -14.45 5.27 -2.10
N VAL A 48 -13.90 6.47 -2.04
CA VAL A 48 -13.14 6.97 -0.89
C VAL A 48 -13.74 8.28 -0.38
N ASN A 49 -13.67 8.48 0.92
CA ASN A 49 -14.18 9.69 1.55
C ASN A 49 -13.31 10.90 1.19
N GLU A 50 -13.94 12.04 0.96
CA GLU A 50 -13.22 13.32 0.82
C GLU A 50 -13.05 13.99 2.21
N PRO A 51 -11.94 14.68 2.47
CA PRO A 51 -10.83 14.91 1.53
C PRO A 51 -9.94 13.69 1.38
N SER A 52 -9.49 13.41 0.13
CA SER A 52 -8.55 12.33 -0.19
C SER A 52 -7.25 12.84 -0.77
N VAL A 53 -6.17 12.09 -0.56
CA VAL A 53 -4.85 12.39 -1.16
C VAL A 53 -4.68 11.77 -2.56
N ASP A 54 -5.66 11.00 -3.02
CA ASP A 54 -5.66 10.35 -4.34
C ASP A 54 -5.93 11.36 -5.45
N ARG A 55 -4.86 11.87 -6.03
CA ARG A 55 -4.93 12.93 -7.05
C ARG A 55 -3.65 13.02 -7.87
N ILE A 56 -3.70 13.84 -8.91
CA ILE A 56 -2.50 14.33 -9.60
C ILE A 56 -1.79 15.29 -8.65
N ILE A 57 -0.57 14.93 -8.22
CA ILE A 57 0.23 15.74 -7.30
C ILE A 57 0.98 16.83 -8.05
N ILE A 58 1.51 16.48 -9.23
CA ILE A 58 2.26 17.40 -10.10
C ILE A 58 2.21 16.89 -11.55
N GLY A 59 2.40 17.79 -12.50
CA GLY A 59 2.41 17.54 -13.94
C GLY A 59 1.13 18.00 -14.63
N ASP A 60 1.18 18.08 -15.96
CA ASP A 60 0.04 18.48 -16.79
C ASP A 60 -0.99 17.33 -16.87
N PRO A 61 -2.25 17.57 -16.43
CA PRO A 61 -3.32 16.57 -16.55
C PRO A 61 -3.60 16.10 -17.98
N ASP A 62 -3.33 16.95 -18.97
CA ASP A 62 -3.56 16.64 -20.39
C ASP A 62 -2.33 16.02 -21.08
N MET A 63 -1.22 15.88 -20.38
CA MET A 63 -0.02 15.23 -20.90
C MET A 63 -0.32 13.79 -21.32
N VAL A 64 0.09 13.43 -22.54
CA VAL A 64 -0.02 12.06 -23.05
C VAL A 64 0.93 11.13 -22.29
N VAL A 65 0.40 10.04 -21.77
CA VAL A 65 1.16 9.03 -21.04
C VAL A 65 1.90 8.12 -22.03
N LYS A 66 3.23 8.17 -21.98
CA LYS A 66 4.12 7.33 -22.80
C LYS A 66 4.44 6.02 -22.11
N LYS A 67 4.77 6.08 -20.84
CA LYS A 67 5.11 4.95 -19.99
C LYS A 67 4.80 5.28 -18.52
N ILE A 68 4.30 4.29 -17.80
CA ILE A 68 4.02 4.41 -16.35
C ILE A 68 5.09 3.67 -15.56
N ALA A 69 5.59 4.29 -14.49
CA ALA A 69 6.32 3.62 -13.43
C ALA A 69 5.49 3.62 -12.14
N THR A 70 5.30 2.46 -11.52
CA THR A 70 4.74 2.39 -10.16
C THR A 70 5.86 2.24 -9.15
N ALA A 71 5.71 2.85 -7.98
CA ALA A 71 6.62 2.71 -6.84
C ALA A 71 5.86 2.97 -5.54
N TRP A 72 6.40 2.52 -4.43
CA TRP A 72 5.83 2.83 -3.13
C TRP A 72 5.95 4.33 -2.83
N MET A 73 7.16 4.89 -2.89
CA MET A 73 7.43 6.31 -2.63
C MET A 73 8.30 6.93 -3.74
N PRO A 74 8.07 8.17 -4.18
CA PRO A 74 8.87 8.82 -5.21
C PRO A 74 10.14 9.46 -4.63
N TYR A 75 11.06 8.61 -4.11
CA TYR A 75 12.39 9.06 -3.72
C TYR A 75 13.17 9.65 -4.91
N TRP A 76 14.17 10.47 -4.66
CA TRP A 76 15.01 11.01 -5.71
C TRP A 76 15.58 9.95 -6.65
N GLN A 77 16.05 8.83 -6.08
CA GLN A 77 16.62 7.75 -6.90
C GLN A 77 15.54 7.03 -7.72
N THR A 78 14.35 6.87 -7.16
CA THR A 78 13.21 6.24 -7.82
C THR A 78 12.72 7.10 -8.97
N LEU A 79 12.60 8.42 -8.79
CA LEU A 79 12.28 9.39 -9.85
C LEU A 79 13.29 9.32 -11.01
N LYS A 80 14.59 9.35 -10.69
CA LYS A 80 15.65 9.25 -11.71
C LYS A 80 15.63 7.93 -12.46
N LYS A 81 15.37 6.82 -11.78
CA LYS A 81 15.21 5.50 -12.42
C LYS A 81 13.98 5.46 -13.33
N ALA A 82 12.84 6.01 -12.90
CA ALA A 82 11.62 6.09 -13.71
C ALA A 82 11.87 6.88 -14.99
N HIS A 83 12.44 8.08 -14.87
CA HIS A 83 12.80 8.92 -16.01
C HIS A 83 13.78 8.23 -16.96
N ALA A 84 14.87 7.65 -16.44
CA ALA A 84 15.86 6.93 -17.24
C ALA A 84 15.27 5.71 -17.96
N ALA A 85 14.21 5.11 -17.41
CA ALA A 85 13.46 4.04 -18.07
C ALA A 85 12.43 4.54 -19.11
N GLY A 86 12.33 5.86 -19.31
CA GLY A 86 11.42 6.50 -20.26
C GLY A 86 10.00 6.72 -19.74
N ALA A 87 9.76 6.56 -18.43
CA ALA A 87 8.46 6.88 -17.84
C ALA A 87 8.30 8.40 -17.72
N ASN A 88 7.13 8.90 -18.14
CA ASN A 88 6.71 10.29 -17.92
C ASN A 88 5.57 10.41 -16.91
N LEU A 89 5.03 9.29 -16.42
CA LEU A 89 4.07 9.25 -15.33
C LEU A 89 4.54 8.27 -14.26
N MET A 90 4.53 8.70 -13.00
CA MET A 90 4.62 7.81 -11.86
C MET A 90 3.25 7.69 -11.17
N VAL A 91 2.89 6.47 -10.79
CA VAL A 91 1.78 6.18 -9.87
C VAL A 91 2.40 5.66 -8.59
N VAL A 92 2.22 6.41 -7.51
CA VAL A 92 2.86 6.13 -6.21
C VAL A 92 1.84 6.01 -5.10
N HIS A 93 2.20 5.32 -4.03
CA HIS A 93 1.35 5.20 -2.86
C HIS A 93 1.61 6.35 -1.88
N GLU A 94 2.86 6.60 -1.53
CA GLU A 94 3.27 7.56 -0.52
C GLU A 94 3.59 8.96 -1.09
N PRO A 95 3.63 10.01 -0.23
CA PRO A 95 3.77 11.38 -0.68
C PRO A 95 5.08 11.68 -1.40
N ALA A 96 5.00 12.53 -2.42
CA ALA A 96 6.16 13.02 -3.16
C ALA A 96 6.91 14.13 -2.41
N PHE A 97 6.20 14.92 -1.60
CA PHE A 97 6.69 16.19 -1.06
C PHE A 97 6.66 16.24 0.47
N TYR A 98 7.14 15.17 1.12
CA TYR A 98 7.50 15.10 2.54
C TYR A 98 6.35 15.20 3.55
N THR A 99 5.15 15.54 3.17
CA THR A 99 3.96 15.57 4.03
C THR A 99 2.85 14.75 3.45
N HIS A 100 1.92 14.30 4.29
CA HIS A 100 0.74 13.56 3.84
C HIS A 100 -0.07 14.29 2.76
N TRP A 101 -0.03 15.63 2.75
CA TRP A 101 -0.79 16.47 1.81
C TRP A 101 0.02 16.97 0.61
N ASP A 102 1.27 16.52 0.47
CA ASP A 102 2.16 16.90 -0.64
C ASP A 102 2.37 18.42 -0.77
N LEU A 103 1.87 19.03 -1.85
CA LEU A 103 2.03 20.48 -2.11
C LEU A 103 0.92 21.35 -1.51
N ASP A 104 -0.02 20.78 -0.77
CA ASP A 104 -1.09 21.54 -0.12
C ASP A 104 -0.53 22.30 1.09
N ALA A 105 -0.11 23.55 0.86
CA ALA A 105 0.61 24.37 1.84
C ALA A 105 -0.18 24.63 3.13
N ASP A 106 -1.51 24.68 3.05
CA ASP A 106 -2.39 24.95 4.21
C ASP A 106 -2.44 23.77 5.20
N LYS A 107 -1.92 22.62 4.79
CA LYS A 107 -1.96 21.37 5.55
C LYS A 107 -0.57 20.81 5.87
N TRP A 108 0.46 21.63 5.79
CA TRP A 108 1.83 21.17 5.99
C TRP A 108 2.18 21.05 7.48
N ASP A 109 2.57 19.83 7.89
CA ASP A 109 2.93 19.48 9.26
C ASP A 109 4.17 20.25 9.76
N TYR A 110 5.06 20.64 8.85
CA TYR A 110 6.30 21.37 9.15
C TYR A 110 6.20 22.89 8.91
N TYR A 111 5.00 23.38 8.67
CA TYR A 111 4.80 24.81 8.43
C TYR A 111 5.30 25.68 9.62
N ASP A 112 5.06 25.21 10.84
CA ASP A 112 5.45 25.85 12.10
C ASP A 112 6.82 25.41 12.63
N ALA A 113 7.57 24.57 11.87
CA ALA A 113 8.90 24.15 12.26
C ALA A 113 9.86 25.36 12.43
N PRO A 114 10.90 25.26 13.30
CA PRO A 114 11.92 26.30 13.44
C PRO A 114 12.54 26.69 12.09
N SER A 115 12.81 28.00 11.92
CA SER A 115 13.20 28.60 10.62
C SER A 115 14.25 27.82 9.83
N PRO A 116 15.41 27.40 10.39
CA PRO A 116 16.40 26.68 9.58
C PRO A 116 15.91 25.33 9.05
N ALA A 117 15.12 24.59 9.84
CA ALA A 117 14.55 23.31 9.42
C ALA A 117 13.54 23.51 8.30
N ARG A 118 12.66 24.50 8.43
CA ARG A 118 11.66 24.86 7.43
C ARG A 118 12.28 25.30 6.12
N GLU A 119 13.30 26.14 6.17
CA GLU A 119 14.02 26.60 4.98
C GLU A 119 14.67 25.45 4.20
N ASN A 120 15.36 24.55 4.88
CA ASN A 120 15.95 23.36 4.27
C ASN A 120 14.91 22.46 3.65
N TYR A 121 13.81 22.28 4.33
CA TYR A 121 12.68 21.48 3.86
C TYR A 121 12.08 22.05 2.56
N PHE A 122 11.76 23.33 2.53
CA PHE A 122 11.23 23.99 1.33
C PHE A 122 12.23 23.98 0.18
N LYS A 123 13.51 24.15 0.46
CA LYS A 123 14.56 24.06 -0.55
C LYS A 123 14.60 22.69 -1.23
N LEU A 124 14.48 21.59 -0.45
CA LEU A 124 14.45 20.24 -1.00
C LEU A 124 13.18 19.96 -1.79
N ARG A 125 12.02 20.41 -1.29
CA ARG A 125 10.75 20.34 -1.97
C ARG A 125 10.80 21.03 -3.33
N ASP A 126 11.24 22.29 -3.34
CA ASP A 126 11.26 23.13 -4.53
C ASP A 126 12.25 22.59 -5.56
N ALA A 127 13.39 22.06 -5.11
CA ALA A 127 14.33 21.39 -6.00
C ALA A 127 13.72 20.13 -6.66
N LYS A 128 12.99 19.32 -5.90
CA LYS A 128 12.30 18.13 -6.45
C LYS A 128 11.20 18.53 -7.42
N LYS A 129 10.43 19.56 -7.08
CA LYS A 129 9.38 20.11 -7.96
C LYS A 129 9.96 20.62 -9.27
N ALA A 130 11.00 21.45 -9.23
CA ALA A 130 11.65 22.00 -10.41
C ALA A 130 12.22 20.90 -11.32
N TRP A 131 12.82 19.88 -10.72
CA TRP A 131 13.32 18.73 -11.49
C TRP A 131 12.21 17.97 -12.22
N LEU A 132 11.06 17.74 -11.57
CA LEU A 132 9.91 17.07 -12.18
C LEU A 132 9.34 17.90 -13.35
N GLU A 133 9.25 19.22 -13.17
CA GLU A 133 8.80 20.17 -14.21
C GLU A 133 9.77 20.22 -15.40
N GLU A 134 11.09 20.29 -15.14
CA GLU A 134 12.13 20.29 -16.17
C GLU A 134 12.12 19.02 -17.03
N HIS A 135 11.79 17.87 -16.41
CA HIS A 135 11.77 16.57 -17.08
C HIS A 135 10.39 16.14 -17.58
N GLU A 136 9.42 17.03 -17.55
CA GLU A 136 8.03 16.79 -17.98
C GLU A 136 7.45 15.49 -17.36
N MET A 137 7.66 15.29 -16.06
CA MET A 137 7.16 14.14 -15.33
C MET A 137 5.93 14.51 -14.50
N ALA A 138 4.91 13.64 -14.55
CA ALA A 138 3.74 13.73 -13.69
C ALA A 138 3.80 12.66 -12.57
N ILE A 139 3.17 12.98 -11.44
CA ILE A 139 2.94 12.04 -10.34
C ILE A 139 1.45 12.01 -10.01
N ILE A 140 0.88 10.81 -9.99
CA ILE A 140 -0.43 10.51 -9.40
C ILE A 140 -0.18 9.77 -8.10
N ARG A 141 -0.82 10.20 -7.01
CA ARG A 141 -0.90 9.45 -5.78
C ARG A 141 -2.15 8.56 -5.78
N CYS A 142 -2.00 7.30 -5.41
CA CYS A 142 -3.04 6.30 -5.25
C CYS A 142 -2.85 5.63 -3.89
N HIS A 143 -3.36 6.25 -2.85
CA HIS A 143 -3.18 5.88 -1.45
C HIS A 143 -4.49 5.32 -0.85
N ASP A 144 -5.45 6.20 -0.56
CA ASP A 144 -6.70 5.82 0.11
C ASP A 144 -7.50 4.78 -0.68
N VAL A 145 -7.46 4.87 -2.01
CA VAL A 145 -8.04 3.87 -2.91
C VAL A 145 -7.37 2.52 -2.69
N LEU A 146 -6.03 2.47 -2.73
CA LEU A 146 -5.29 1.22 -2.67
C LEU A 146 -5.39 0.55 -1.30
N ASP A 147 -5.50 1.33 -0.22
CA ASP A 147 -5.72 0.83 1.14
C ASP A 147 -7.09 0.17 1.32
N LYS A 148 -8.10 0.62 0.57
CA LYS A 148 -9.48 0.16 0.72
C LYS A 148 -9.90 -0.93 -0.24
N ILE A 149 -9.15 -1.17 -1.32
CA ILE A 149 -9.53 -2.20 -2.30
C ILE A 149 -9.54 -3.58 -1.63
N PRO A 150 -10.68 -4.28 -1.65
CA PRO A 150 -10.76 -5.63 -1.09
C PRO A 150 -9.97 -6.62 -1.95
N ASP A 151 -9.55 -7.71 -1.32
CA ASP A 151 -8.93 -8.89 -1.91
C ASP A 151 -7.50 -8.72 -2.43
N TRP A 152 -7.09 -7.53 -2.91
CA TRP A 152 -5.76 -7.28 -3.45
C TRP A 152 -5.14 -5.92 -3.10
N GLY A 153 -5.86 -5.05 -2.40
CA GLY A 153 -5.32 -3.79 -1.87
C GLY A 153 -4.22 -4.03 -0.81
N ILE A 154 -3.65 -2.96 -0.30
CA ILE A 154 -2.47 -3.00 0.58
C ILE A 154 -2.58 -4.05 1.71
N PRO A 155 -3.61 -4.07 2.58
CA PRO A 155 -3.66 -5.02 3.69
C PRO A 155 -3.75 -6.50 3.23
N TYR A 156 -4.47 -6.76 2.14
CA TYR A 156 -4.61 -8.11 1.58
C TYR A 156 -3.33 -8.58 0.88
N ALA A 157 -2.72 -7.71 0.08
CA ALA A 157 -1.46 -8.01 -0.62
C ALA A 157 -0.32 -8.29 0.36
N PHE A 158 -0.27 -7.57 1.49
CA PHE A 158 0.70 -7.86 2.54
C PHE A 158 0.47 -9.22 3.18
N GLY A 159 -0.76 -9.58 3.50
CA GLY A 159 -1.08 -10.93 3.97
C GLY A 159 -0.64 -12.02 2.97
N GLN A 160 -0.91 -11.80 1.68
CA GLN A 160 -0.58 -12.74 0.61
C GLN A 160 0.93 -12.93 0.43
N ILE A 161 1.75 -11.88 0.50
CA ILE A 161 3.21 -12.02 0.40
C ILE A 161 3.79 -12.75 1.61
N LEU A 162 3.18 -12.62 2.77
CA LEU A 162 3.49 -13.41 3.94
C LEU A 162 3.04 -14.87 3.80
N GLY A 163 2.23 -15.20 2.79
CA GLY A 163 1.74 -16.54 2.51
C GLY A 163 0.39 -16.86 3.16
N PHE A 164 -0.30 -15.87 3.72
CA PHE A 164 -1.66 -16.01 4.21
C PHE A 164 -2.64 -15.87 3.04
N LYS A 165 -3.77 -16.53 3.12
CA LYS A 165 -4.81 -16.45 2.11
C LYS A 165 -6.01 -15.65 2.64
N ASN A 166 -6.75 -15.01 1.75
CA ASN A 166 -7.94 -14.27 2.15
C ASN A 166 -8.99 -15.19 2.82
N GLU A 167 -9.04 -16.48 2.45
CA GLU A 167 -9.90 -17.49 3.08
C GLU A 167 -9.54 -17.82 4.53
N ASP A 168 -8.31 -17.50 4.98
CA ASP A 168 -7.84 -17.70 6.34
C ASP A 168 -8.23 -16.52 7.27
N ILE A 169 -8.86 -15.46 6.73
CA ILE A 169 -9.32 -14.31 7.51
C ILE A 169 -10.53 -14.73 8.37
N VAL A 170 -10.38 -14.69 9.67
CA VAL A 170 -11.42 -15.08 10.65
C VAL A 170 -12.12 -13.89 11.29
N ARG A 171 -11.49 -12.73 11.34
CA ARG A 171 -12.04 -11.45 11.79
C ARG A 171 -11.40 -10.31 11.00
N SER A 172 -12.15 -9.25 10.76
CA SER A 172 -11.64 -8.05 10.09
C SER A 172 -12.40 -6.80 10.48
N LYS A 173 -11.75 -5.65 10.30
CA LYS A 173 -12.37 -4.33 10.22
C LYS A 173 -11.60 -3.51 9.16
N PRO A 174 -12.06 -2.33 8.76
CA PRO A 174 -11.32 -1.53 7.77
C PRO A 174 -9.84 -1.45 8.12
N TYR A 175 -8.97 -1.80 7.15
CA TYR A 175 -7.49 -1.83 7.22
C TYR A 175 -6.85 -2.96 8.04
N TYR A 176 -7.63 -3.80 8.77
CA TYR A 176 -7.07 -4.81 9.67
C TYR A 176 -7.70 -6.17 9.41
N ASN A 177 -6.86 -7.17 9.28
CA ASN A 177 -7.26 -8.56 9.09
C ASN A 177 -6.64 -9.46 10.16
N ILE A 178 -7.42 -10.40 10.69
CA ILE A 178 -6.94 -11.46 11.58
C ILE A 178 -6.94 -12.77 10.80
N TYR A 179 -5.76 -13.33 10.62
CA TYR A 179 -5.56 -14.61 9.93
C TYR A 179 -5.45 -15.74 10.93
N SER A 180 -6.14 -16.84 10.67
CA SER A 180 -5.98 -18.10 11.40
C SER A 180 -4.77 -18.86 10.87
N ILE A 181 -3.94 -19.40 11.75
CA ILE A 181 -2.79 -20.23 11.41
C ILE A 181 -2.76 -21.51 12.28
N PRO A 182 -2.06 -22.56 11.88
CA PRO A 182 -1.72 -23.65 12.80
C PRO A 182 -0.95 -23.13 14.01
N THR A 183 -1.35 -23.57 15.22
CA THR A 183 -0.74 -23.10 16.47
C THR A 183 0.75 -23.39 16.51
N GLN A 184 1.56 -22.37 16.77
CA GLN A 184 3.01 -22.47 16.88
C GLN A 184 3.57 -21.40 17.82
N PRO A 185 4.83 -21.55 18.33
CA PRO A 185 5.47 -20.53 19.17
C PRO A 185 5.59 -19.17 18.45
N ALA A 186 5.43 -18.08 19.17
CA ALA A 186 5.51 -16.72 18.62
C ALA A 186 6.85 -16.45 17.91
N ILE A 187 7.96 -16.94 18.45
CA ILE A 187 9.27 -16.77 17.81
C ILE A 187 9.35 -17.45 16.44
N GLU A 188 8.68 -18.59 16.24
CA GLU A 188 8.66 -19.29 14.96
C GLU A 188 7.80 -18.51 13.94
N VAL A 189 6.71 -17.86 14.38
CA VAL A 189 5.95 -16.93 13.55
C VAL A 189 6.82 -15.74 13.13
N ALA A 190 7.56 -15.14 14.06
CA ALA A 190 8.46 -14.01 13.76
C ALA A 190 9.55 -14.40 12.75
N ARG A 191 10.16 -15.59 12.92
CA ARG A 191 11.15 -16.14 11.97
C ARG A 191 10.55 -16.39 10.58
N TYR A 192 9.35 -16.93 10.54
CA TYR A 192 8.62 -17.14 9.30
C TYR A 192 8.38 -15.84 8.55
N ILE A 193 7.85 -14.81 9.25
CA ILE A 193 7.63 -13.46 8.69
C ILE A 193 8.95 -12.89 8.18
N ALA A 194 10.01 -12.85 8.99
CA ALA A 194 11.33 -12.37 8.60
C ALA A 194 11.84 -13.06 7.33
N ASN A 195 11.64 -14.37 7.22
CA ASN A 195 12.06 -15.12 6.04
C ASN A 195 11.30 -14.72 4.77
N LYS A 196 9.99 -14.46 4.88
CA LYS A 196 9.16 -13.99 3.76
C LYS A 196 9.58 -12.61 3.26
N LEU A 197 9.97 -11.73 4.18
CA LEU A 197 10.31 -10.34 3.87
C LEU A 197 11.71 -10.13 3.28
N LYS A 198 12.54 -11.16 3.24
CA LYS A 198 13.89 -11.09 2.62
C LYS A 198 13.85 -10.64 1.16
N SER A 199 12.82 -11.04 0.41
CA SER A 199 12.63 -10.63 -0.99
C SER A 199 12.37 -9.14 -1.15
N LEU A 200 11.96 -8.47 -0.07
CA LEU A 200 11.73 -7.03 0.02
C LEU A 200 12.86 -6.30 0.76
N ASN A 201 14.05 -6.85 0.77
CA ASN A 201 15.24 -6.29 1.41
C ASN A 201 15.14 -6.11 2.94
N GLN A 202 14.21 -6.82 3.59
CA GLN A 202 14.08 -6.83 5.04
C GLN A 202 14.49 -8.22 5.61
N PRO A 203 15.75 -8.39 6.06
CA PRO A 203 16.26 -9.69 6.49
C PRO A 203 15.86 -10.09 7.90
N GLY A 204 15.19 -9.22 8.65
CA GLY A 204 14.77 -9.42 10.03
C GLY A 204 13.54 -8.62 10.40
N VAL A 205 12.99 -8.90 11.57
CA VAL A 205 11.90 -8.15 12.19
C VAL A 205 12.28 -7.85 13.64
N ALA A 206 11.76 -6.78 14.24
CA ALA A 206 11.82 -6.64 15.68
C ALA A 206 10.73 -7.50 16.32
N PHE A 207 11.02 -8.06 17.51
CA PHE A 207 10.12 -8.93 18.24
C PHE A 207 10.04 -8.50 19.71
N TYR A 208 8.82 -8.48 20.24
CA TYR A 208 8.51 -8.22 21.65
C TYR A 208 7.60 -9.33 22.18
N GLY A 209 7.78 -9.72 23.44
CA GLY A 209 6.94 -10.68 24.15
C GLY A 209 7.59 -12.05 24.33
N GLU A 210 6.84 -13.00 24.86
CA GLU A 210 7.29 -14.34 25.19
C GLU A 210 7.49 -15.18 23.92
N GLU A 211 8.69 -15.74 23.75
CA GLU A 211 9.07 -16.55 22.56
C GLU A 211 8.18 -17.78 22.36
N ASN A 212 7.78 -18.44 23.47
CA ASN A 212 7.00 -19.67 23.42
C ASN A 212 5.48 -19.44 23.51
N TYR A 213 5.02 -18.17 23.49
CA TYR A 213 3.59 -17.86 23.48
C TYR A 213 2.89 -18.61 22.33
N PRO A 214 1.80 -19.35 22.59
CA PRO A 214 1.11 -20.10 21.55
C PRO A 214 0.30 -19.17 20.65
N VAL A 215 0.64 -19.10 19.37
CA VAL A 215 -0.01 -18.26 18.37
C VAL A 215 -0.83 -19.11 17.41
N SER A 216 -2.13 -18.90 17.35
CA SER A 216 -3.08 -19.49 16.41
C SER A 216 -3.77 -18.44 15.52
N SER A 217 -3.57 -17.15 15.83
CA SER A 217 -4.11 -16.05 15.05
C SER A 217 -3.13 -14.86 14.99
N ILE A 218 -3.02 -14.27 13.81
CA ILE A 218 -2.12 -13.14 13.55
C ILE A 218 -2.97 -11.94 13.13
N GLY A 219 -2.81 -10.83 13.86
CA GLY A 219 -3.38 -9.54 13.50
C GLY A 219 -2.43 -8.77 12.59
N LEU A 220 -2.94 -8.29 11.46
CA LEU A 220 -2.20 -7.58 10.45
C LEU A 220 -2.88 -6.26 10.12
N GLY A 221 -2.10 -5.18 10.16
CA GLY A 221 -2.36 -3.89 9.57
C GLY A 221 -1.16 -3.46 8.73
N THR A 222 -1.28 -2.35 8.03
CA THR A 222 -0.23 -1.79 7.18
C THR A 222 -0.10 -0.30 7.39
N GLY A 223 1.03 0.27 7.00
CA GLY A 223 1.26 1.70 7.09
C GLY A 223 1.28 2.27 8.52
N CYS A 224 1.26 3.59 8.61
CA CYS A 224 1.34 4.32 9.89
C CYS A 224 0.12 4.11 10.81
N ILE A 225 -0.97 3.54 10.30
CA ILE A 225 -2.16 3.19 11.08
C ILE A 225 -2.09 1.80 11.71
N SER A 226 -1.06 1.00 11.43
CA SER A 226 -0.90 -0.35 12.00
C SER A 226 -0.44 -0.32 13.46
N ASN A 227 -1.23 0.32 14.31
CA ASN A 227 -1.02 0.41 15.74
C ASN A 227 -1.80 -0.73 16.44
N PRO A 228 -1.16 -1.61 17.24
CA PRO A 228 -1.83 -2.70 17.94
C PRO A 228 -3.04 -2.28 18.76
N LEU A 229 -3.01 -1.08 19.34
CA LEU A 229 -4.13 -0.55 20.13
C LEU A 229 -5.39 -0.33 19.28
N ASP A 230 -5.23 0.03 17.99
CA ASP A 230 -6.35 0.38 17.12
C ASP A 230 -7.17 -0.83 16.65
N TYR A 231 -6.63 -2.05 16.82
CA TYR A 231 -7.34 -3.29 16.46
C TYR A 231 -7.26 -4.38 17.53
N SER A 232 -6.96 -3.97 18.78
CA SER A 232 -6.89 -4.88 19.93
C SER A 232 -8.21 -5.59 20.23
N GLU A 233 -9.35 -4.98 19.91
CA GLU A 233 -10.67 -5.58 20.05
C GLU A 233 -10.92 -6.77 19.13
N LEU A 234 -10.10 -6.95 18.09
CA LEU A 234 -10.11 -8.14 17.24
C LEU A 234 -9.36 -9.33 17.87
N GLU A 235 -8.71 -9.12 19.00
CA GLU A 235 -8.09 -10.14 19.86
C GLU A 235 -7.19 -11.15 19.13
N PRO A 236 -6.19 -10.73 18.33
CA PRO A 236 -5.22 -11.68 17.81
C PRO A 236 -4.31 -12.23 18.91
N ASP A 237 -3.67 -13.36 18.64
CA ASP A 237 -2.64 -13.90 19.55
C ASP A 237 -1.29 -13.21 19.35
N LEU A 238 -1.01 -12.70 18.14
CA LEU A 238 0.19 -11.94 17.80
C LEU A 238 -0.18 -10.77 16.92
N TYR A 239 0.41 -9.61 17.20
CA TYR A 239 0.24 -8.40 16.38
C TYR A 239 1.41 -8.23 15.40
N ILE A 240 1.11 -7.91 14.13
CA ILE A 240 2.08 -7.31 13.22
C ILE A 240 1.85 -5.80 13.21
N ALA A 241 2.84 -5.04 13.64
CA ALA A 241 2.82 -3.59 13.64
C ALA A 241 3.89 -3.04 12.69
N ILE A 242 3.76 -1.77 12.36
CA ILE A 242 4.67 -1.08 11.46
C ILE A 242 5.55 -0.11 12.26
N ASP A 243 6.81 0.02 11.87
CA ASP A 243 7.81 0.81 12.61
C ASP A 243 7.37 2.27 12.84
N ASP A 244 6.64 2.89 11.91
CA ASP A 244 6.10 4.24 12.06
C ASP A 244 5.03 4.38 13.14
N SER A 245 4.42 3.27 13.58
CA SER A 245 3.37 3.25 14.60
C SER A 245 3.86 2.79 15.99
N ILE A 246 5.16 2.56 16.17
CA ILE A 246 5.70 1.99 17.41
C ILE A 246 6.47 3.01 18.23
N GLN A 247 5.98 3.24 19.45
CA GLN A 247 6.65 4.02 20.49
C GLN A 247 6.89 3.14 21.70
N THR A 248 8.07 3.25 22.31
CA THR A 248 8.52 2.38 23.40
C THR A 248 7.55 2.36 24.58
N TRP A 249 7.08 3.50 25.03
CA TRP A 249 6.18 3.62 26.22
C TRP A 249 4.69 3.48 25.90
N THR A 250 4.31 3.20 24.67
CA THR A 250 2.92 2.98 24.29
C THR A 250 2.73 1.56 23.77
N GLN A 251 3.11 1.30 22.53
CA GLN A 251 2.81 0.01 21.88
C GLN A 251 3.64 -1.14 22.43
N THR A 252 4.92 -0.91 22.74
CA THR A 252 5.74 -2.00 23.32
C THR A 252 5.35 -2.29 24.77
N THR A 253 5.02 -1.27 25.56
CA THR A 253 4.48 -1.47 26.90
C THR A 253 3.13 -2.20 26.87
N PHE A 254 2.25 -1.83 25.89
CA PHE A 254 1.00 -2.56 25.69
C PHE A 254 1.23 -4.04 25.36
N ALA A 255 2.19 -4.36 24.50
CA ALA A 255 2.52 -5.75 24.18
C ALA A 255 3.00 -6.52 25.42
N GLU A 256 3.91 -5.94 26.22
CA GLU A 256 4.38 -6.52 27.49
C GLU A 256 3.25 -6.71 28.50
N ASP A 257 2.48 -5.66 28.78
CA ASP A 257 1.44 -5.68 29.81
C ASP A 257 0.25 -6.58 29.43
N SER A 258 -0.07 -6.68 28.15
CA SER A 258 -1.13 -7.58 27.64
C SER A 258 -0.66 -9.03 27.52
N GLY A 259 0.64 -9.29 27.57
CA GLY A 259 1.24 -10.61 27.31
C GLY A 259 1.08 -11.07 25.87
N LYS A 260 0.78 -10.17 24.92
CA LYS A 260 0.59 -10.49 23.51
C LYS A 260 1.86 -10.17 22.70
N PRO A 261 2.43 -11.16 22.00
CA PRO A 261 3.62 -10.92 21.16
C PRO A 261 3.37 -9.90 20.06
N LEU A 262 4.41 -9.11 19.74
CA LEU A 262 4.43 -8.09 18.73
C LEU A 262 5.61 -8.30 17.77
N VAL A 263 5.33 -8.30 16.48
CA VAL A 263 6.33 -8.26 15.40
C VAL A 263 6.28 -6.92 14.72
N VAL A 264 7.43 -6.25 14.55
CA VAL A 264 7.52 -4.96 13.87
C VAL A 264 8.16 -5.12 12.51
N VAL A 265 7.49 -4.58 11.49
CA VAL A 265 7.89 -4.59 10.09
C VAL A 265 8.08 -3.16 9.60
N ASN A 266 8.95 -2.95 8.61
CA ASN A 266 9.14 -1.63 8.01
C ASN A 266 7.93 -1.22 7.16
N HIS A 267 7.59 0.06 7.17
CA HIS A 267 6.45 0.65 6.47
C HIS A 267 6.46 0.29 4.97
N GLY A 268 7.51 0.67 4.23
CA GLY A 268 7.60 0.36 2.81
C GLY A 268 7.50 -1.13 2.49
N THR A 269 8.08 -1.98 3.35
CA THR A 269 7.96 -3.44 3.20
C THR A 269 6.52 -3.92 3.32
N SER A 270 5.73 -3.33 4.23
CA SER A 270 4.34 -3.75 4.45
C SER A 270 3.41 -3.39 3.29
N GLU A 271 3.78 -2.42 2.47
CA GLU A 271 2.91 -1.86 1.42
C GLU A 271 3.38 -2.16 0.00
N GLU A 272 4.65 -2.52 -0.18
CA GLU A 272 5.25 -2.82 -1.49
C GLU A 272 4.42 -3.84 -2.30
N ALA A 273 3.92 -4.88 -1.64
CA ALA A 273 3.13 -5.92 -2.31
C ALA A 273 1.83 -5.37 -2.92
N GLY A 274 1.18 -4.40 -2.27
CA GLY A 274 -0.01 -3.74 -2.79
C GLY A 274 0.30 -2.88 -4.02
N VAL A 275 1.44 -2.19 -4.02
CA VAL A 275 1.89 -1.41 -5.19
C VAL A 275 2.28 -2.33 -6.35
N MET A 276 2.87 -3.49 -6.08
CA MET A 276 3.09 -4.54 -7.09
C MET A 276 1.77 -5.04 -7.68
N ALA A 277 0.77 -5.29 -6.85
CA ALA A 277 -0.56 -5.69 -7.31
C ALA A 277 -1.22 -4.60 -8.16
N LEU A 278 -1.10 -3.33 -7.77
CA LEU A 278 -1.54 -2.19 -8.57
C LEU A 278 -0.85 -2.16 -9.94
N ASN A 279 0.46 -2.37 -10.00
CA ASN A 279 1.21 -2.45 -11.25
C ASN A 279 0.62 -3.52 -12.18
N ASP A 280 0.39 -4.73 -11.67
CA ASP A 280 -0.16 -5.82 -12.46
C ASP A 280 -1.60 -5.55 -12.89
N HIS A 281 -2.38 -4.88 -12.06
CA HIS A 281 -3.72 -4.42 -12.38
C HIS A 281 -3.71 -3.40 -13.53
N LEU A 282 -2.83 -2.40 -13.48
CA LEU A 282 -2.67 -1.40 -14.52
C LEU A 282 -2.20 -2.01 -15.85
N LYS A 283 -1.27 -2.97 -15.82
CA LYS A 283 -0.84 -3.73 -17.02
C LYS A 283 -1.99 -4.44 -17.71
N LYS A 284 -2.87 -5.08 -16.94
CA LYS A 284 -4.07 -5.76 -17.46
C LYS A 284 -5.05 -4.75 -18.06
N ARG A 285 -5.26 -3.63 -17.36
CA ARG A 285 -6.22 -2.59 -17.78
C ARG A 285 -5.77 -1.82 -19.00
N PHE A 286 -4.48 -1.49 -19.07
CA PHE A 286 -3.88 -0.67 -20.11
C PHE A 286 -2.84 -1.46 -20.93
N ALA A 287 -3.25 -2.61 -21.46
CA ALA A 287 -2.38 -3.55 -22.17
C ALA A 287 -1.59 -2.94 -23.37
N GLY A 288 -1.93 -1.72 -23.79
CA GLY A 288 -1.21 -0.99 -24.84
C GLY A 288 -0.15 -0.01 -24.33
N LEU A 289 -0.01 0.15 -22.99
CA LEU A 289 1.02 0.98 -22.38
C LEU A 289 2.16 0.12 -21.85
N ASP A 290 3.38 0.66 -21.91
CA ASP A 290 4.52 0.10 -21.18
C ASP A 290 4.42 0.54 -19.70
N ILE A 291 4.33 -0.43 -18.80
CA ILE A 291 4.16 -0.18 -17.35
C ILE A 291 5.19 -1.01 -16.60
N ILE A 292 6.01 -0.34 -15.79
CA ILE A 292 7.04 -0.97 -14.97
C ILE A 292 6.78 -0.73 -13.50
N HIS A 293 7.29 -1.62 -12.66
CA HIS A 293 7.35 -1.45 -11.23
C HIS A 293 8.79 -1.23 -10.78
N LEU A 294 9.00 -0.25 -9.91
CA LEU A 294 10.29 0.05 -9.30
C LEU A 294 10.24 -0.38 -7.84
N ASN A 295 10.71 -1.58 -7.58
CA ASN A 295 10.69 -2.17 -6.23
C ASN A 295 11.60 -1.38 -5.28
N GLU A 296 11.10 -1.02 -4.12
CA GLU A 296 11.81 -0.33 -3.05
C GLU A 296 11.94 -1.21 -1.79
N GLY A 297 10.84 -1.81 -1.34
CA GLY A 297 10.80 -2.67 -0.16
C GLY A 297 11.21 -1.92 1.11
N CYS A 298 12.12 -2.48 1.91
CA CYS A 298 12.58 -1.87 3.16
C CYS A 298 13.30 -0.55 2.90
N THR A 299 12.87 0.49 3.61
CA THR A 299 13.33 1.88 3.42
C THR A 299 14.74 2.14 3.95
N TYR A 300 15.27 1.26 4.79
CA TYR A 300 16.63 1.34 5.35
C TYR A 300 17.38 0.02 5.17
N ARG A 301 18.70 0.09 5.31
CA ARG A 301 19.54 -1.09 5.23
C ARG A 301 19.80 -1.66 6.62
N TRP A 302 19.71 -2.96 6.72
CA TRP A 302 20.11 -3.69 7.91
C TRP A 302 21.63 -3.88 7.91
N ILE A 303 22.28 -3.37 8.93
CA ILE A 303 23.71 -3.58 9.16
C ILE A 303 23.84 -4.64 10.25
N THR A 304 24.27 -5.82 9.88
CA THR A 304 24.52 -6.94 10.80
C THR A 304 26.02 -7.15 11.00
N ILE A 305 26.41 -7.65 12.18
CA ILE A 305 27.81 -8.03 12.51
C ILE A 305 28.04 -9.48 12.12
#